data_6c78dd47a79b6e12ad8b066b8e4d8ab1
#
_entry.id   6c78dd47a79b6e12ad8b066b8e4d8ab1
#
_cell.length_a   1.000
_cell.length_b   1.000
_cell.length_c   1.000
_cell.angle_alpha   90.00
_cell.angle_beta   90.00
_cell.angle_gamma   90.00
#
_symmetry.space_group_name_H-M   'P 1'
#
loop_
_entity.id
_entity.type
_entity.pdbx_description
1 polymer ?
#
loop_
_entity_poly.entity_id
_entity_poly.type
_entity_poly.pdbx_seq_one_letter_code
_entity_poly.pdbx_strand_id
1 'polypeptide(L)'
;IETPAPDVTPIETPAPTPIPEVKNGWYEYGTKNKKYFKDGQYLTGMRKIHGEVYYFSPKGFMKTGWIKYNNKKYYFGSNGIRYSGVKKISGKYYYFSDKGVLRTKTVKVGNTIYYCTEKGILEAWKKGKTIYYPNGKKMNSTKAYEYETLQRAKDVVSKITKPSMSKSEKFETCFRWVMYQHYYDTRRIFYNQTAWPALYANDYLIL
;
A
#
# COMPACT_ATOMS: atom_id res chain seq x y z
N ILE A 1 34.65 55.35 -65.88
CA ILE A 1 33.45 54.57 -66.00
C ILE A 1 33.36 53.79 -64.68
N GLU A 2 32.56 54.31 -63.73
CA GLU A 2 32.23 53.62 -62.49
C GLU A 2 31.12 52.59 -62.79
N THR A 3 31.40 51.34 -62.49
CA THR A 3 30.41 50.26 -62.53
C THR A 3 29.50 50.33 -61.25
N PRO A 4 28.18 50.38 -61.34
CA PRO A 4 27.33 50.43 -60.19
C PRO A 4 27.44 49.13 -59.41
N ALA A 5 27.49 49.19 -58.06
CA ALA A 5 27.47 48.05 -57.18
C ALA A 5 26.16 47.29 -57.30
N PRO A 6 26.16 45.94 -57.17
CA PRO A 6 24.96 45.18 -57.25
C PRO A 6 24.06 45.50 -56.02
N ASP A 7 22.77 45.76 -56.34
CA ASP A 7 21.68 45.93 -55.36
C ASP A 7 21.45 44.64 -54.64
N VAL A 8 21.91 44.48 -53.39
CA VAL A 8 21.65 43.35 -52.54
C VAL A 8 20.33 43.61 -51.80
N THR A 9 19.26 43.21 -52.41
CA THR A 9 17.96 43.09 -51.67
C THR A 9 18.15 42.24 -50.45
N PRO A 10 17.73 42.70 -49.25
CA PRO A 10 17.81 41.89 -48.02
C PRO A 10 16.99 40.63 -48.21
N ILE A 11 17.64 39.46 -48.00
CA ILE A 11 16.93 38.17 -47.92
C ILE A 11 16.08 38.24 -46.67
N GLU A 12 14.77 38.38 -46.80
CA GLU A 12 13.81 38.28 -45.73
C GLU A 12 13.93 36.87 -45.12
N THR A 13 14.44 36.77 -43.88
CA THR A 13 14.43 35.55 -43.13
C THR A 13 12.96 35.17 -42.90
N PRO A 14 12.48 34.00 -43.36
CA PRO A 14 11.07 33.61 -43.17
C PRO A 14 10.77 33.62 -41.67
N ALA A 15 9.66 34.27 -41.29
CA ALA A 15 9.18 34.33 -39.92
C ALA A 15 9.08 32.88 -39.36
N PRO A 16 9.51 32.63 -38.11
CA PRO A 16 9.46 31.30 -37.54
C PRO A 16 8.01 30.79 -37.57
N THR A 17 7.83 29.64 -38.21
CA THR A 17 6.53 28.97 -38.28
C THR A 17 6.01 28.83 -36.84
N PRO A 18 4.79 29.31 -36.52
CA PRO A 18 4.28 29.25 -35.18
C PRO A 18 4.20 27.76 -34.73
N ILE A 19 4.90 27.45 -33.65
CA ILE A 19 4.85 26.12 -33.03
C ILE A 19 3.40 25.88 -32.65
N PRO A 20 2.75 24.78 -33.11
CA PRO A 20 1.35 24.52 -32.82
C PRO A 20 1.13 24.52 -31.31
N GLU A 21 0.22 25.36 -30.82
CA GLU A 21 -0.12 25.50 -29.42
C GLU A 21 -0.67 24.16 -28.91
N VAL A 22 0.07 23.52 -27.99
CA VAL A 22 -0.35 22.26 -27.39
C VAL A 22 -1.48 22.54 -26.41
N LYS A 23 -2.71 22.17 -26.76
CA LYS A 23 -3.89 22.35 -25.91
C LYS A 23 -3.78 21.51 -24.64
N ASN A 24 -4.40 21.98 -23.54
CA ASN A 24 -4.49 21.23 -22.31
C ASN A 24 -5.30 19.92 -22.52
N GLY A 25 -4.79 18.79 -22.06
CA GLY A 25 -5.49 17.52 -22.16
C GLY A 25 -4.63 16.29 -22.35
N TRP A 26 -5.30 15.18 -22.62
CA TRP A 26 -4.67 13.89 -22.86
C TRP A 26 -4.22 13.75 -24.33
N TYR A 27 -2.99 13.29 -24.50
CA TYR A 27 -2.42 12.95 -25.79
C TYR A 27 -1.95 11.50 -25.81
N GLU A 28 -2.30 10.79 -26.88
CA GLU A 28 -1.92 9.39 -27.05
C GLU A 28 -0.67 9.29 -27.93
N TYR A 29 0.25 8.42 -27.52
CA TYR A 29 1.48 8.10 -28.25
C TYR A 29 1.53 6.60 -28.50
N GLY A 30 1.04 6.16 -29.67
CA GLY A 30 0.81 4.75 -29.95
C GLY A 30 -0.28 4.15 -29.06
N THR A 31 -0.34 2.83 -28.98
CA THR A 31 -1.45 2.11 -28.37
C THR A 31 -1.45 2.10 -26.83
N LYS A 32 -0.34 2.41 -26.19
CA LYS A 32 -0.18 2.23 -24.71
C LYS A 32 0.37 3.45 -23.98
N ASN A 33 0.87 4.45 -24.68
CA ASN A 33 1.53 5.59 -24.05
C ASN A 33 0.65 6.82 -24.09
N LYS A 34 0.41 7.45 -22.95
CA LYS A 34 -0.37 8.69 -22.83
C LYS A 34 0.43 9.73 -22.05
N LYS A 35 0.27 10.99 -22.46
CA LYS A 35 0.75 12.17 -21.71
C LYS A 35 -0.44 13.08 -21.44
N TYR A 36 -0.33 13.87 -20.37
CA TYR A 36 -1.25 14.97 -20.13
C TYR A 36 -0.50 16.27 -20.21
N PHE A 37 -0.98 17.18 -21.04
CA PHE A 37 -0.42 18.52 -21.18
C PHE A 37 -1.26 19.54 -20.40
N LYS A 38 -0.58 20.45 -19.77
CA LYS A 38 -1.14 21.62 -19.12
C LYS A 38 -0.22 22.81 -19.41
N ASP A 39 -0.81 23.90 -19.93
CA ASP A 39 -0.12 25.14 -20.26
C ASP A 39 1.13 24.89 -21.14
N GLY A 40 0.92 24.10 -22.20
CA GLY A 40 1.95 23.75 -23.19
C GLY A 40 3.00 22.72 -22.71
N GLN A 41 2.97 22.28 -21.44
CA GLN A 41 3.95 21.37 -20.88
C GLN A 41 3.31 20.04 -20.46
N TYR A 42 4.01 18.91 -20.66
CA TYR A 42 3.55 17.63 -20.14
C TYR A 42 3.77 17.50 -18.63
N LEU A 43 2.85 16.84 -17.95
CA LEU A 43 2.95 16.60 -16.51
C LEU A 43 3.96 15.49 -16.19
N THR A 44 4.62 15.62 -15.04
CA THR A 44 5.53 14.61 -14.47
C THR A 44 5.22 14.33 -13.01
N GLY A 45 5.63 13.16 -12.49
CA GLY A 45 5.39 12.77 -11.10
C GLY A 45 3.91 12.48 -10.83
N MET A 46 3.51 12.62 -9.58
CA MET A 46 2.13 12.36 -9.15
C MET A 46 1.27 13.63 -9.32
N ARG A 47 0.17 13.51 -10.08
CA ARG A 47 -0.71 14.63 -10.41
C ARG A 47 -2.18 14.25 -10.24
N LYS A 48 -2.98 15.21 -9.81
CA LYS A 48 -4.45 15.09 -9.74
C LYS A 48 -5.06 15.77 -10.97
N ILE A 49 -5.87 15.01 -11.72
CA ILE A 49 -6.54 15.46 -12.94
C ILE A 49 -8.01 15.04 -12.83
N HIS A 50 -8.93 15.99 -12.90
CA HIS A 50 -10.39 15.76 -12.78
C HIS A 50 -10.79 14.88 -11.58
N GLY A 51 -10.15 15.12 -10.41
CA GLY A 51 -10.44 14.38 -9.17
C GLY A 51 -9.61 13.11 -8.98
N GLU A 52 -9.10 12.50 -10.04
CA GLU A 52 -8.31 11.26 -10.02
C GLU A 52 -6.80 11.53 -9.99
N VAL A 53 -6.04 10.60 -9.42
CA VAL A 53 -4.59 10.74 -9.27
C VAL A 53 -3.87 9.79 -10.21
N TYR A 54 -2.93 10.35 -10.98
CA TYR A 54 -2.09 9.65 -11.95
C TYR A 54 -0.62 9.80 -11.60
N TYR A 55 0.22 8.94 -12.14
CA TYR A 55 1.67 9.08 -12.06
C TYR A 55 2.27 9.12 -13.46
N PHE A 56 3.12 10.13 -13.69
CA PHE A 56 3.84 10.33 -14.94
C PHE A 56 5.34 10.15 -14.72
N SER A 57 6.00 9.48 -15.67
CA SER A 57 7.46 9.37 -15.69
C SER A 57 8.13 10.74 -15.88
N PRO A 58 9.46 10.88 -15.69
CA PRO A 58 10.19 12.10 -16.01
C PRO A 58 10.04 12.54 -17.49
N LYS A 59 9.80 11.60 -18.40
CA LYS A 59 9.52 11.86 -19.82
C LYS A 59 8.02 12.19 -20.09
N GLY A 60 7.20 12.37 -19.05
CA GLY A 60 5.77 12.72 -19.13
C GLY A 60 4.82 11.58 -19.47
N PHE A 61 5.28 10.35 -19.59
CA PHE A 61 4.38 9.22 -19.89
C PHE A 61 3.67 8.71 -18.65
N MET A 62 2.33 8.58 -18.75
CA MET A 62 1.50 7.96 -17.72
C MET A 62 1.98 6.53 -17.42
N LYS A 63 2.08 6.19 -16.15
CA LYS A 63 2.49 4.86 -15.68
C LYS A 63 1.35 4.13 -15.01
N THR A 64 1.34 2.82 -15.18
CA THR A 64 0.40 1.87 -14.58
C THR A 64 1.14 0.82 -13.75
N GLY A 65 0.41 0.04 -12.95
CA GLY A 65 0.99 -1.00 -12.11
C GLY A 65 1.63 -0.49 -10.82
N TRP A 66 2.58 -1.23 -10.30
CA TRP A 66 3.28 -0.91 -9.06
C TRP A 66 4.30 0.21 -9.25
N ILE A 67 4.17 1.28 -8.46
CA ILE A 67 5.07 2.45 -8.48
C ILE A 67 5.59 2.70 -7.06
N LYS A 68 6.91 2.84 -6.93
CA LYS A 68 7.55 3.37 -5.72
C LYS A 68 7.82 4.86 -5.94
N TYR A 69 7.26 5.69 -5.06
CA TYR A 69 7.41 7.14 -5.11
C TYR A 69 7.55 7.69 -3.69
N ASN A 70 8.56 8.51 -3.43
CA ASN A 70 8.87 9.05 -2.09
C ASN A 70 8.86 7.95 -0.99
N ASN A 71 9.58 6.86 -1.22
CA ASN A 71 9.68 5.69 -0.34
C ASN A 71 8.36 4.99 0.01
N LYS A 72 7.26 5.33 -0.67
CA LYS A 72 5.95 4.71 -0.53
C LYS A 72 5.60 3.91 -1.78
N LYS A 73 4.82 2.85 -1.60
CA LYS A 73 4.39 1.97 -2.68
C LYS A 73 2.93 2.25 -3.02
N TYR A 74 2.65 2.42 -4.31
CA TYR A 74 1.34 2.71 -4.88
C TYR A 74 1.02 1.71 -5.97
N TYR A 75 -0.24 1.62 -6.35
CA TYR A 75 -0.66 0.90 -7.54
C TYR A 75 -1.59 1.76 -8.39
N PHE A 76 -1.32 1.78 -9.68
CA PHE A 76 -2.12 2.48 -10.67
C PHE A 76 -2.77 1.44 -11.59
N GLY A 77 -4.09 1.52 -11.74
CA GLY A 77 -4.84 0.61 -12.60
C GLY A 77 -4.44 0.71 -14.08
N SER A 78 -4.99 -0.15 -14.92
CA SER A 78 -4.76 -0.10 -16.37
C SER A 78 -5.19 1.23 -17.02
N ASN A 79 -6.15 1.92 -16.40
CA ASN A 79 -6.59 3.28 -16.76
C ASN A 79 -5.69 4.40 -16.20
N GLY A 80 -4.60 4.06 -15.50
CA GLY A 80 -3.68 5.02 -14.89
C GLY A 80 -4.15 5.60 -13.55
N ILE A 81 -5.35 5.29 -13.07
CA ILE A 81 -5.90 5.82 -11.83
C ILE A 81 -5.27 5.12 -10.61
N ARG A 82 -4.87 5.90 -9.63
CA ARG A 82 -4.29 5.40 -8.37
C ARG A 82 -5.33 4.64 -7.55
N TYR A 83 -4.96 3.46 -7.04
CA TYR A 83 -5.82 2.68 -6.17
C TYR A 83 -5.87 3.24 -4.74
N SER A 84 -7.05 3.13 -4.11
CA SER A 84 -7.31 3.35 -2.69
C SER A 84 -8.28 2.28 -2.16
N GLY A 85 -8.32 2.09 -0.84
CA GLY A 85 -9.15 1.05 -0.21
C GLY A 85 -8.64 -0.37 -0.49
N VAL A 86 -9.55 -1.35 -0.39
CA VAL A 86 -9.24 -2.77 -0.68
C VAL A 86 -9.31 -3.01 -2.18
N LYS A 87 -8.25 -3.58 -2.74
CA LYS A 87 -8.15 -3.91 -4.17
C LYS A 87 -7.55 -5.30 -4.38
N LYS A 88 -8.08 -6.03 -5.37
CA LYS A 88 -7.54 -7.32 -5.83
C LYS A 88 -6.59 -7.07 -7.00
N ILE A 89 -5.35 -7.56 -6.90
CA ILE A 89 -4.32 -7.41 -7.92
C ILE A 89 -3.64 -8.78 -8.08
N SER A 90 -3.64 -9.33 -9.26
CA SER A 90 -3.03 -10.65 -9.57
C SER A 90 -3.42 -11.72 -8.53
N GLY A 91 -4.72 -11.85 -8.25
CA GLY A 91 -5.27 -12.86 -7.33
C GLY A 91 -5.15 -12.54 -5.84
N LYS A 92 -4.33 -11.58 -5.43
CA LYS A 92 -4.11 -11.18 -4.02
C LYS A 92 -4.84 -9.88 -3.69
N TYR A 93 -5.24 -9.74 -2.44
CA TYR A 93 -5.88 -8.51 -1.95
C TYR A 93 -4.85 -7.64 -1.25
N TYR A 94 -5.02 -6.33 -1.40
CA TYR A 94 -4.17 -5.29 -0.81
C TYR A 94 -5.05 -4.18 -0.23
N TYR A 95 -4.56 -3.53 0.81
CA TYR A 95 -5.20 -2.34 1.34
C TYR A 95 -4.31 -1.11 1.12
N PHE A 96 -4.89 -0.10 0.46
CA PHE A 96 -4.28 1.20 0.23
C PHE A 96 -5.02 2.25 1.06
N SER A 97 -4.29 3.13 1.73
CA SER A 97 -4.91 4.27 2.41
C SER A 97 -5.64 5.19 1.42
N ASP A 98 -6.41 6.15 1.90
CA ASP A 98 -7.08 7.17 1.07
C ASP A 98 -6.07 7.96 0.21
N LYS A 99 -4.84 8.13 0.72
CA LYS A 99 -3.72 8.69 -0.05
C LYS A 99 -3.08 7.67 -1.02
N GLY A 100 -3.65 6.49 -1.20
CA GLY A 100 -3.19 5.42 -2.10
C GLY A 100 -1.91 4.70 -1.66
N VAL A 101 -1.45 4.89 -0.43
CA VAL A 101 -0.23 4.23 0.06
C VAL A 101 -0.55 2.80 0.48
N LEU A 102 0.18 1.83 -0.07
CA LEU A 102 0.11 0.43 0.35
C LEU A 102 0.39 0.30 1.85
N ARG A 103 -0.46 -0.44 2.56
CA ARG A 103 -0.23 -0.80 3.96
C ARG A 103 0.46 -2.15 4.07
N THR A 104 1.56 -2.19 4.83
CA THR A 104 2.42 -3.38 5.03
C THR A 104 2.45 -3.83 6.49
N LYS A 105 1.55 -3.31 7.29
CA LYS A 105 1.31 -3.68 8.70
C LYS A 105 -0.17 -3.57 8.99
N THR A 106 -0.61 -4.22 10.06
CA THR A 106 -1.96 -4.03 10.60
C THR A 106 -2.23 -2.55 10.84
N VAL A 107 -3.37 -2.07 10.40
CA VAL A 107 -3.76 -0.67 10.53
C VAL A 107 -5.24 -0.56 10.93
N LYS A 108 -5.53 0.31 11.88
CA LYS A 108 -6.89 0.70 12.28
C LYS A 108 -7.27 1.99 11.54
N VAL A 109 -8.44 1.98 10.91
CA VAL A 109 -9.03 3.14 10.22
C VAL A 109 -10.48 3.25 10.66
N GLY A 110 -10.79 4.27 11.44
CA GLY A 110 -12.07 4.37 12.12
C GLY A 110 -12.35 3.11 12.96
N ASN A 111 -13.49 2.48 12.73
CA ASN A 111 -13.89 1.24 13.43
C ASN A 111 -13.48 -0.05 12.70
N THR A 112 -12.61 0.05 11.69
CA THR A 112 -12.15 -1.10 10.91
C THR A 112 -10.65 -1.32 11.11
N ILE A 113 -10.27 -2.59 11.33
CA ILE A 113 -8.87 -3.02 11.41
C ILE A 113 -8.57 -3.85 10.16
N TYR A 114 -7.52 -3.48 9.42
CA TYR A 114 -7.03 -4.20 8.26
C TYR A 114 -5.75 -4.94 8.64
N TYR A 115 -5.75 -6.25 8.53
CA TYR A 115 -4.61 -7.12 8.86
C TYR A 115 -3.79 -7.34 7.58
N CYS A 116 -2.70 -6.61 7.45
CA CYS A 116 -1.80 -6.67 6.30
C CYS A 116 -0.47 -7.29 6.70
N THR A 117 0.07 -8.15 5.83
CA THR A 117 1.42 -8.70 5.98
C THR A 117 2.49 -7.63 5.67
N GLU A 118 3.75 -7.90 6.01
CA GLU A 118 4.90 -7.05 5.64
C GLU A 118 5.05 -6.88 4.13
N LYS A 119 4.59 -7.85 3.34
CA LYS A 119 4.52 -7.77 1.88
C LYS A 119 3.33 -6.96 1.36
N GLY A 120 2.47 -6.46 2.27
CA GLY A 120 1.27 -5.67 1.98
C GLY A 120 0.05 -6.48 1.56
N ILE A 121 0.08 -7.81 1.67
CA ILE A 121 -1.08 -8.65 1.36
C ILE A 121 -2.09 -8.49 2.48
N LEU A 122 -3.34 -8.18 2.13
CA LEU A 122 -4.45 -8.16 3.07
C LEU A 122 -4.92 -9.59 3.34
N GLU A 123 -4.81 -10.04 4.58
CA GLU A 123 -5.23 -11.38 5.01
C GLU A 123 -6.68 -11.40 5.52
N ALA A 124 -7.08 -10.35 6.22
CA ALA A 124 -8.43 -10.19 6.77
C ALA A 124 -8.70 -8.73 7.13
N TRP A 125 -9.94 -8.42 7.47
CA TRP A 125 -10.29 -7.16 8.12
C TRP A 125 -11.40 -7.38 9.15
N LYS A 126 -11.42 -6.53 10.20
CA LYS A 126 -12.36 -6.61 11.32
C LYS A 126 -13.14 -5.32 11.42
N LYS A 127 -14.46 -5.41 11.56
CA LYS A 127 -15.35 -4.26 11.86
C LYS A 127 -16.22 -4.62 13.07
N GLY A 128 -16.07 -3.88 14.16
CA GLY A 128 -16.67 -4.24 15.44
C GLY A 128 -16.18 -5.62 15.91
N LYS A 129 -17.09 -6.54 16.19
CA LYS A 129 -16.79 -7.93 16.61
C LYS A 129 -16.68 -8.91 15.43
N THR A 130 -16.90 -8.48 14.19
CA THR A 130 -16.95 -9.36 13.02
C THR A 130 -15.66 -9.31 12.22
N ILE A 131 -15.13 -10.49 11.86
CA ILE A 131 -13.95 -10.65 10.99
C ILE A 131 -14.40 -11.14 9.62
N TYR A 132 -13.78 -10.59 8.62
CA TYR A 132 -14.06 -10.84 7.21
C TYR A 132 -12.80 -11.31 6.48
N TYR A 133 -12.98 -12.21 5.52
CA TYR A 133 -11.97 -12.47 4.49
C TYR A 133 -11.74 -11.22 3.63
N PRO A 134 -10.62 -11.13 2.91
CA PRO A 134 -10.32 -9.97 2.07
C PRO A 134 -11.38 -9.68 0.99
N ASN A 135 -12.10 -10.72 0.55
CA ASN A 135 -13.19 -10.61 -0.43
C ASN A 135 -14.52 -10.11 0.15
N GLY A 136 -14.57 -9.78 1.44
CA GLY A 136 -15.77 -9.30 2.12
C GLY A 136 -16.66 -10.40 2.72
N LYS A 137 -16.37 -11.68 2.48
CA LYS A 137 -17.12 -12.80 3.11
C LYS A 137 -16.83 -12.83 4.62
N LYS A 138 -17.89 -12.92 5.44
CA LYS A 138 -17.77 -13.05 6.89
C LYS A 138 -17.10 -14.40 7.25
N MET A 139 -16.17 -14.39 8.19
CA MET A 139 -15.64 -15.62 8.79
C MET A 139 -16.68 -16.22 9.75
N ASN A 140 -16.75 -17.55 9.81
CA ASN A 140 -17.51 -18.22 10.87
C ASN A 140 -16.81 -18.01 12.22
N SER A 141 -17.51 -18.31 13.33
CA SER A 141 -17.02 -18.07 14.69
C SER A 141 -15.70 -18.77 14.98
N THR A 142 -15.57 -20.04 14.59
CA THR A 142 -14.34 -20.82 14.80
C THR A 142 -13.14 -20.21 14.07
N LYS A 143 -13.30 -19.93 12.78
CA LYS A 143 -12.21 -19.31 11.98
C LYS A 143 -11.87 -17.90 12.44
N ALA A 144 -12.85 -17.12 12.86
CA ALA A 144 -12.64 -15.79 13.42
C ALA A 144 -11.82 -15.88 14.73
N TYR A 145 -12.17 -16.80 15.61
CA TYR A 145 -11.47 -17.06 16.87
C TYR A 145 -10.01 -17.51 16.62
N GLU A 146 -9.81 -18.52 15.76
CA GLU A 146 -8.46 -18.98 15.38
C GLU A 146 -7.61 -17.84 14.83
N TYR A 147 -8.20 -17.00 13.97
CA TYR A 147 -7.50 -15.88 13.36
C TYR A 147 -7.11 -14.82 14.41
N GLU A 148 -8.00 -14.45 15.32
CA GLU A 148 -7.71 -13.49 16.39
C GLU A 148 -6.63 -14.01 17.33
N THR A 149 -6.70 -15.25 17.73
CA THR A 149 -5.70 -15.90 18.59
C THR A 149 -4.32 -15.85 17.92
N LEU A 150 -4.24 -16.16 16.62
CA LEU A 150 -2.99 -16.07 15.87
C LEU A 150 -2.46 -14.63 15.79
N GLN A 151 -3.33 -13.63 15.59
CA GLN A 151 -2.89 -12.23 15.54
C GLN A 151 -2.38 -11.75 16.92
N ARG A 152 -3.03 -12.13 18.01
CA ARG A 152 -2.57 -11.85 19.37
C ARG A 152 -1.22 -12.51 19.65
N ALA A 153 -1.05 -13.78 19.27
CA ALA A 153 0.25 -14.46 19.43
C ALA A 153 1.36 -13.76 18.63
N LYS A 154 1.10 -13.36 17.38
CA LYS A 154 2.05 -12.58 16.57
C LYS A 154 2.41 -11.25 17.24
N ASP A 155 1.45 -10.56 17.82
CA ASP A 155 1.67 -9.28 18.51
C ASP A 155 2.55 -9.48 19.76
N VAL A 156 2.27 -10.48 20.59
CA VAL A 156 3.11 -10.84 21.76
C VAL A 156 4.53 -11.15 21.31
N VAL A 157 4.72 -12.05 20.36
CA VAL A 157 6.05 -12.41 19.84
C VAL A 157 6.80 -11.18 19.37
N SER A 158 6.14 -10.26 18.65
CA SER A 158 6.76 -9.03 18.15
C SER A 158 7.20 -8.08 19.28
N LYS A 159 6.54 -8.10 20.43
CA LYS A 159 6.87 -7.27 21.59
C LYS A 159 8.02 -7.84 22.42
N ILE A 160 8.11 -9.16 22.56
CA ILE A 160 9.11 -9.82 23.41
C ILE A 160 10.38 -10.22 22.66
N THR A 161 10.39 -10.21 21.31
CA THR A 161 11.56 -10.55 20.49
C THR A 161 12.07 -9.36 19.68
N LYS A 162 13.37 -9.38 19.36
CA LYS A 162 14.01 -8.37 18.49
C LYS A 162 14.26 -8.98 17.10
N PRO A 163 14.26 -8.17 16.02
CA PRO A 163 14.61 -8.64 14.67
C PRO A 163 15.99 -9.29 14.60
N SER A 164 16.97 -8.79 15.39
CA SER A 164 18.35 -9.28 15.46
C SER A 164 18.51 -10.64 16.12
N MET A 165 17.51 -11.12 16.86
CA MET A 165 17.57 -12.44 17.51
C MET A 165 17.54 -13.57 16.50
N SER A 166 18.35 -14.58 16.71
CA SER A 166 18.30 -15.87 16.01
C SER A 166 16.97 -16.58 16.25
N LYS A 167 16.69 -17.64 15.48
CA LYS A 167 15.49 -18.46 15.70
C LYS A 167 15.49 -19.10 17.10
N SER A 168 16.67 -19.57 17.57
CA SER A 168 16.83 -20.19 18.88
C SER A 168 16.57 -19.21 20.01
N GLU A 169 17.15 -18.01 19.94
CA GLU A 169 16.92 -16.96 20.94
C GLU A 169 15.44 -16.52 20.98
N LYS A 170 14.79 -16.40 19.83
CA LYS A 170 13.34 -16.10 19.75
C LYS A 170 12.52 -17.20 20.41
N PHE A 171 12.85 -18.46 20.11
CA PHE A 171 12.15 -19.61 20.71
C PHE A 171 12.32 -19.60 22.23
N GLU A 172 13.53 -19.46 22.73
CA GLU A 172 13.82 -19.42 24.16
C GLU A 172 13.11 -18.25 24.86
N THR A 173 13.12 -17.07 24.25
CA THR A 173 12.40 -15.90 24.77
C THR A 173 10.91 -16.14 24.86
N CYS A 174 10.29 -16.70 23.82
CA CYS A 174 8.86 -17.04 23.82
C CYS A 174 8.54 -18.13 24.86
N PHE A 175 9.39 -19.17 24.96
CA PHE A 175 9.24 -20.24 25.94
C PHE A 175 9.30 -19.70 27.37
N ARG A 176 10.31 -18.89 27.71
CA ARG A 176 10.44 -18.24 29.01
C ARG A 176 9.24 -17.36 29.33
N TRP A 177 8.74 -16.59 28.35
CA TRP A 177 7.55 -15.77 28.54
C TRP A 177 6.32 -16.60 28.89
N VAL A 178 6.06 -17.70 28.15
CA VAL A 178 4.96 -18.61 28.44
C VAL A 178 5.10 -19.24 29.82
N MET A 179 6.30 -19.73 30.16
CA MET A 179 6.57 -20.33 31.46
C MET A 179 6.38 -19.34 32.61
N TYR A 180 6.82 -18.08 32.40
CA TYR A 180 6.63 -17.02 33.39
C TYR A 180 5.16 -16.69 33.62
N GLN A 181 4.37 -16.56 32.56
CA GLN A 181 2.92 -16.38 32.67
C GLN A 181 2.27 -17.55 33.40
N HIS A 182 2.66 -18.78 33.06
CA HIS A 182 2.13 -19.99 33.70
C HIS A 182 2.50 -20.06 35.17
N TYR A 183 3.71 -19.68 35.56
CA TYR A 183 4.15 -19.67 36.97
C TYR A 183 3.34 -18.69 37.86
N TYR A 184 3.00 -17.53 37.32
CA TYR A 184 2.12 -16.58 38.02
C TYR A 184 0.71 -17.08 38.20
N ASP A 185 0.22 -17.92 37.32
CA ASP A 185 -1.15 -18.44 37.37
C ASP A 185 -1.27 -19.72 38.21
N THR A 186 -0.20 -20.49 38.40
CA THR A 186 -0.21 -21.68 39.25
C THR A 186 -0.59 -21.35 40.68
N ARG A 187 -0.40 -20.13 41.18
CA ARG A 187 -0.93 -19.67 42.47
C ARG A 187 -2.45 -19.58 42.51
N ARG A 188 -3.12 -19.40 41.36
CA ARG A 188 -4.58 -19.41 41.24
C ARG A 188 -5.14 -20.81 40.95
N ILE A 189 -4.37 -21.70 40.32
CA ILE A 189 -4.82 -23.02 39.83
C ILE A 189 -4.91 -24.06 40.95
N PHE A 190 -4.23 -23.91 42.07
CA PHE A 190 -4.34 -24.84 43.20
C PHE A 190 -5.75 -24.94 43.83
N TYR A 191 -6.68 -24.11 43.34
CA TYR A 191 -8.07 -24.10 43.87
C TYR A 191 -9.15 -24.63 42.93
N ASN A 192 -8.86 -25.00 41.65
CA ASN A 192 -9.90 -25.53 40.75
C ASN A 192 -9.35 -26.42 39.63
N GLN A 193 -9.34 -27.73 39.85
CA GLN A 193 -8.70 -28.74 38.98
C GLN A 193 -9.54 -29.27 37.81
N THR A 194 -10.48 -28.57 37.21
CA THR A 194 -11.38 -29.23 36.22
C THR A 194 -11.44 -28.63 34.81
N ALA A 195 -10.59 -27.69 34.41
CA ALA A 195 -10.63 -27.13 33.04
C ALA A 195 -9.26 -26.79 32.47
N TRP A 196 -8.67 -27.72 31.76
CA TRP A 196 -7.54 -27.56 30.86
C TRP A 196 -7.93 -28.01 29.46
N PRO A 197 -7.43 -27.48 28.36
CA PRO A 197 -6.41 -26.47 28.00
C PRO A 197 -6.84 -25.33 27.00
N ALA A 198 -8.12 -25.22 26.63
CA ALA A 198 -8.53 -24.33 25.53
C ALA A 198 -8.90 -22.90 25.96
N LEU A 199 -9.21 -22.67 27.22
CA LEU A 199 -9.65 -21.37 27.72
C LEU A 199 -8.50 -20.41 28.04
N TYR A 200 -7.33 -20.92 28.37
CA TYR A 200 -6.24 -20.12 28.94
C TYR A 200 -5.39 -19.33 27.93
N ALA A 201 -5.25 -19.82 26.71
CA ALA A 201 -4.47 -19.11 25.71
C ALA A 201 -5.07 -17.75 25.31
N ASN A 202 -6.37 -17.57 25.49
CA ASN A 202 -7.04 -16.30 25.15
C ASN A 202 -7.02 -15.29 26.31
N ASP A 203 -7.12 -15.74 27.55
CA ASP A 203 -7.17 -14.84 28.70
C ASP A 203 -5.81 -14.18 28.96
N TYR A 204 -4.70 -14.89 28.67
CA TYR A 204 -3.33 -14.34 28.78
C TYR A 204 -2.91 -13.42 27.63
N LEU A 205 -3.59 -13.48 26.50
CA LEU A 205 -3.34 -12.59 25.38
C LEU A 205 -4.16 -11.27 25.45
N ILE A 206 -4.94 -11.08 26.55
CA ILE A 206 -5.78 -9.90 26.77
C ILE A 206 -5.07 -8.84 27.65
N LEU A 207 -4.03 -9.20 28.36
CA LEU A 207 -3.17 -8.30 29.15
C LEU A 207 -1.98 -7.82 28.29
#